data_feebf9a82fc3f9da1bb1421aac27cc28
#
_entry.id   feebf9a82fc3f9da1bb1421aac27cc28
#
_cell.length_a   1.000
_cell.length_b   1.000
_cell.length_c   1.000
_cell.angle_alpha   90.00
_cell.angle_beta   90.00
_cell.angle_gamma   90.00
#
_symmetry.space_group_name_H-M   'P 1'
#
loop_
_entity.id
_entity.type
_entity.pdbx_description
1 polymer ?
#
loop_
_entity_poly.entity_id
_entity_poly.type
_entity_poly.pdbx_seq_one_letter_code
_entity_poly.pdbx_strand_id
1 'polypeptide(L)'
;MCGRYTLAGPDPSVLRERFAIGDSIEVRRRYNVAPGDHVLAVTTDREGAPRGDLLRWGLVPYWAQDPKTLGLKLINARSETMLTNGAFRDARRCLVIADGFYEWEKRPGEPKQPWWITRPDHEPFAFAGLWSSWRPADGVEPLRSVAIVTTAASEQLAHVHDRMPVMLAPEAEDAWLDRATEPAELLELCAPLEQTGMRAVGDAVNDARHDEADCLEPALPRLTLF
;
A
#
# COMPACT_ATOMS: atom_id res chain seq x y z
N MET A 1 1.94 -2.79 11.03
CA MET A 1 1.23 -3.08 9.75
C MET A 1 1.13 -1.78 8.99
N CYS A 2 1.50 -1.78 7.69
CA CYS A 2 1.47 -0.59 6.85
C CYS A 2 0.08 0.07 6.89
N GLY A 3 -0.01 1.23 7.50
CA GLY A 3 -1.25 2.01 7.65
C GLY A 3 -1.16 3.41 7.08
N ARG A 4 -0.02 3.80 6.52
CA ARG A 4 0.22 5.08 5.86
C ARG A 4 1.30 4.95 4.81
N TYR A 5 1.16 5.67 3.70
CA TYR A 5 2.19 5.68 2.67
C TYR A 5 2.19 7.00 1.89
N THR A 6 3.17 7.17 1.00
CA THR A 6 3.36 8.36 0.18
C THR A 6 3.30 8.04 -1.32
N LEU A 7 2.91 9.02 -2.11
CA LEU A 7 3.08 9.12 -3.53
C LEU A 7 3.37 10.59 -3.85
N ALA A 8 4.54 11.09 -3.45
CA ALA A 8 4.83 12.52 -3.38
C ALA A 8 5.98 12.97 -4.28
N GLY A 9 6.95 12.09 -4.54
CA GLY A 9 8.18 12.43 -5.28
C GLY A 9 8.04 12.44 -6.79
N PRO A 10 7.48 11.39 -7.43
CA PRO A 10 7.52 11.26 -8.87
C PRO A 10 6.66 12.30 -9.62
N ASP A 11 7.16 12.72 -10.78
CA ASP A 11 6.32 13.47 -11.71
C ASP A 11 5.16 12.59 -12.22
N PRO A 12 3.94 13.11 -12.34
CA PRO A 12 2.80 12.36 -12.87
C PRO A 12 3.05 11.71 -14.24
N SER A 13 3.86 12.32 -15.11
CA SER A 13 4.21 11.74 -16.42
C SER A 13 5.01 10.46 -16.29
N VAL A 14 5.97 10.40 -15.36
CA VAL A 14 6.75 9.20 -15.07
C VAL A 14 5.86 8.06 -14.59
N LEU A 15 4.91 8.36 -13.70
CA LEU A 15 3.95 7.36 -13.21
C LEU A 15 3.04 6.84 -14.31
N ARG A 16 2.57 7.74 -15.20
CA ARG A 16 1.71 7.37 -16.34
C ARG A 16 2.42 6.43 -17.31
N GLU A 17 3.65 6.77 -17.68
CA GLU A 17 4.46 5.96 -18.58
C GLU A 17 4.77 4.58 -17.96
N ARG A 18 5.30 4.57 -16.72
CA ARG A 18 5.72 3.33 -16.08
C ARG A 18 4.58 2.37 -15.76
N PHE A 19 3.42 2.88 -15.34
CA PHE A 19 2.31 2.08 -14.82
C PHE A 19 1.08 2.05 -15.72
N ALA A 20 1.20 2.42 -16.99
CA ALA A 20 0.10 2.45 -17.96
C ALA A 20 -1.15 3.20 -17.45
N ILE A 21 -0.96 4.35 -16.78
CA ILE A 21 -2.05 5.14 -16.21
C ILE A 21 -2.58 6.09 -17.27
N GLY A 22 -3.82 5.88 -17.71
CA GLY A 22 -4.47 6.73 -18.71
C GLY A 22 -4.71 8.18 -18.22
N ASP A 23 -4.85 9.10 -19.16
CA ASP A 23 -4.99 10.55 -18.89
C ASP A 23 -6.28 10.91 -18.14
N SER A 24 -7.29 10.05 -18.16
CA SER A 24 -8.54 10.25 -17.44
C SER A 24 -8.41 10.13 -15.91
N ILE A 25 -7.28 9.59 -15.41
CA ILE A 25 -7.03 9.43 -13.98
C ILE A 25 -6.19 10.60 -13.49
N GLU A 26 -6.70 11.34 -12.54
CA GLU A 26 -5.95 12.41 -11.91
C GLU A 26 -4.88 11.81 -10.97
N VAL A 27 -3.61 12.09 -11.25
CA VAL A 27 -2.48 11.72 -10.40
C VAL A 27 -2.10 12.94 -9.56
N ARG A 28 -2.28 12.83 -8.25
CA ARG A 28 -1.95 13.89 -7.28
C ARG A 28 -0.79 13.44 -6.38
N ARG A 29 0.03 14.40 -5.99
CA ARG A 29 1.00 14.17 -4.91
C ARG A 29 0.27 13.96 -3.59
N ARG A 30 0.68 12.94 -2.86
CA ARG A 30 0.10 12.55 -1.57
C ARG A 30 1.25 12.25 -0.60
N TYR A 31 1.23 12.93 0.51
CA TYR A 31 2.29 12.82 1.54
C TYR A 31 1.88 11.93 2.71
N ASN A 32 0.59 11.65 2.85
CA ASN A 32 0.06 10.91 4.01
C ASN A 32 -1.21 10.13 3.67
N VAL A 33 -1.13 9.24 2.68
CA VAL A 33 -2.27 8.39 2.28
C VAL A 33 -2.67 7.49 3.43
N ALA A 34 -3.95 7.50 3.80
CA ALA A 34 -4.51 6.77 4.93
C ALA A 34 -5.62 5.78 4.51
N PRO A 35 -5.92 4.76 5.34
CA PRO A 35 -7.06 3.89 5.12
C PRO A 35 -8.37 4.67 4.96
N GLY A 36 -9.14 4.31 3.94
CA GLY A 36 -10.36 5.01 3.53
C GLY A 36 -10.18 5.92 2.33
N ASP A 37 -8.96 6.37 2.03
CA ASP A 37 -8.65 7.17 0.85
C ASP A 37 -8.76 6.35 -0.44
N HIS A 38 -8.97 7.07 -1.57
CA HIS A 38 -8.79 6.50 -2.89
C HIS A 38 -7.30 6.53 -3.25
N VAL A 39 -6.81 5.38 -3.66
CA VAL A 39 -5.39 5.13 -3.97
C VAL A 39 -5.21 4.81 -5.43
N LEU A 40 -4.10 5.28 -6.00
CA LEU A 40 -3.72 4.96 -7.36
C LEU A 40 -3.29 3.50 -7.44
N ALA A 41 -3.89 2.76 -8.36
CA ALA A 41 -3.62 1.34 -8.55
C ALA A 41 -3.57 0.97 -10.03
N VAL A 42 -2.97 -0.17 -10.33
CA VAL A 42 -3.08 -0.83 -11.63
C VAL A 42 -3.84 -2.13 -11.47
N THR A 43 -4.92 -2.26 -12.18
CA THR A 43 -5.72 -3.49 -12.28
C THR A 43 -5.61 -4.07 -13.68
N THR A 44 -6.06 -5.30 -13.90
CA THR A 44 -6.18 -5.86 -15.24
C THR A 44 -7.63 -5.85 -15.71
N ASP A 45 -7.84 -5.59 -16.99
CA ASP A 45 -9.13 -5.74 -17.65
C ASP A 45 -9.50 -7.21 -17.87
N ARG A 46 -10.52 -7.48 -18.71
CA ARG A 46 -10.98 -8.85 -18.98
C ARG A 46 -9.98 -9.63 -19.83
N GLU A 47 -9.28 -8.94 -20.70
CA GLU A 47 -8.25 -9.45 -21.61
C GLU A 47 -6.90 -9.64 -20.92
N GLY A 48 -6.75 -9.13 -19.66
CA GLY A 48 -5.51 -9.19 -18.88
C GLY A 48 -4.62 -7.96 -19.05
N ALA A 49 -5.00 -6.98 -19.87
CA ALA A 49 -4.20 -5.79 -20.05
C ALA A 49 -4.21 -4.89 -18.80
N PRO A 50 -3.04 -4.37 -18.39
CA PRO A 50 -2.94 -3.47 -17.24
C PRO A 50 -3.63 -2.13 -17.53
N ARG A 51 -4.30 -1.59 -16.53
CA ARG A 51 -4.91 -0.26 -16.61
C ARG A 51 -4.89 0.44 -15.25
N GLY A 52 -4.65 1.74 -15.27
CA GLY A 52 -4.78 2.60 -14.10
C GLY A 52 -6.20 2.62 -13.54
N ASP A 53 -6.31 2.79 -12.23
CA ASP A 53 -7.57 2.78 -11.49
C ASP A 53 -7.44 3.56 -10.18
N LEU A 54 -8.58 3.97 -9.60
CA LEU A 54 -8.66 4.51 -8.24
C LEU A 54 -9.48 3.56 -7.38
N LEU A 55 -8.86 2.99 -6.36
CA LEU A 55 -9.47 2.02 -5.45
C LEU A 55 -9.53 2.59 -4.03
N ARG A 56 -10.60 2.36 -3.29
CA ARG A 56 -10.67 2.75 -1.88
C ARG A 56 -9.81 1.82 -1.03
N TRP A 57 -8.89 2.35 -0.26
CA TRP A 57 -8.06 1.54 0.65
C TRP A 57 -8.86 1.04 1.86
N GLY A 58 -8.97 -0.24 2.00
CA GLY A 58 -9.83 -0.95 2.95
C GLY A 58 -10.80 -1.85 2.19
N LEU A 59 -10.37 -3.10 1.96
CA LEU A 59 -11.07 -4.05 1.10
C LEU A 59 -12.45 -4.39 1.68
N VAL A 60 -13.44 -4.34 0.82
CA VAL A 60 -14.78 -4.86 1.07
C VAL A 60 -14.98 -6.08 0.16
N PRO A 61 -15.05 -7.29 0.71
CA PRO A 61 -15.29 -8.48 -0.08
C PRO A 61 -16.63 -8.39 -0.83
N TYR A 62 -16.72 -8.97 -2.03
CA TYR A 62 -17.93 -8.90 -2.86
C TYR A 62 -19.19 -9.48 -2.18
N TRP A 63 -19.02 -10.39 -1.23
CA TRP A 63 -20.07 -11.06 -0.47
C TRP A 63 -20.46 -10.32 0.82
N ALA A 64 -19.83 -9.21 1.18
CA ALA A 64 -20.09 -8.48 2.41
C ALA A 64 -21.52 -7.96 2.45
N GLN A 65 -22.21 -8.15 3.58
CA GLN A 65 -23.55 -7.62 3.79
C GLN A 65 -23.53 -6.12 4.09
N ASP A 66 -22.54 -5.66 4.85
CA ASP A 66 -22.36 -4.25 5.20
C ASP A 66 -20.91 -3.80 4.93
N PRO A 67 -20.70 -2.93 3.93
CA PRO A 67 -19.37 -2.44 3.58
C PRO A 67 -18.72 -1.56 4.66
N LYS A 68 -19.56 -0.93 5.53
CA LYS A 68 -19.06 0.00 6.56
C LYS A 68 -18.33 -0.73 7.69
N THR A 69 -18.73 -1.95 8.00
CA THR A 69 -18.18 -2.72 9.12
C THR A 69 -16.85 -3.40 8.80
N LEU A 70 -16.56 -3.70 7.55
CA LEU A 70 -15.40 -4.50 7.15
C LEU A 70 -14.26 -3.67 6.55
N GLY A 71 -14.56 -2.63 5.76
CA GLY A 71 -13.58 -1.95 4.92
C GLY A 71 -12.35 -1.42 5.69
N LEU A 72 -12.52 -0.79 6.83
CA LEU A 72 -11.38 -0.28 7.62
C LEU A 72 -10.66 -1.35 8.46
N LYS A 73 -11.18 -2.56 8.53
CA LYS A 73 -10.54 -3.71 9.19
C LYS A 73 -9.65 -4.51 8.24
N LEU A 74 -9.92 -4.43 6.93
CA LEU A 74 -9.24 -5.19 5.89
C LEU A 74 -8.33 -4.29 5.04
N ILE A 75 -7.53 -3.45 5.69
CA ILE A 75 -6.56 -2.57 5.01
C ILE A 75 -5.32 -3.34 4.54
N ASN A 76 -5.01 -4.46 5.21
CA ASN A 76 -3.87 -5.31 4.89
C ASN A 76 -4.29 -6.78 4.79
N ALA A 77 -3.64 -7.51 3.89
CA ALA A 77 -3.73 -8.96 3.74
C ALA A 77 -2.37 -9.59 4.06
N ARG A 78 -2.32 -10.59 4.92
CA ARG A 78 -1.06 -11.32 5.19
C ARG A 78 -0.77 -12.27 4.04
N SER A 79 0.45 -12.24 3.48
CA SER A 79 0.87 -13.11 2.38
C SER A 79 0.68 -14.60 2.73
N GLU A 80 0.96 -14.99 3.97
CA GLU A 80 0.88 -16.36 4.45
C GLU A 80 -0.54 -16.94 4.42
N THR A 81 -1.56 -16.09 4.44
CA THR A 81 -2.96 -16.51 4.52
C THR A 81 -3.85 -15.95 3.41
N MET A 82 -3.35 -15.09 2.54
CA MET A 82 -4.16 -14.40 1.52
C MET A 82 -4.90 -15.36 0.59
N LEU A 83 -4.29 -16.51 0.27
CA LEU A 83 -4.86 -17.51 -0.63
C LEU A 83 -5.94 -18.39 0.02
N THR A 84 -6.00 -18.44 1.34
CA THR A 84 -6.93 -19.29 2.10
C THR A 84 -7.98 -18.51 2.90
N ASN A 85 -7.68 -17.27 3.26
CA ASN A 85 -8.58 -16.42 4.04
C ASN A 85 -9.79 -16.01 3.19
N GLY A 86 -11.00 -16.27 3.69
CA GLY A 86 -12.26 -16.01 2.99
C GLY A 86 -12.51 -14.54 2.60
N ALA A 87 -11.79 -13.58 3.21
CA ALA A 87 -11.88 -12.18 2.81
C ALA A 87 -11.03 -11.86 1.57
N PHE A 88 -9.97 -12.63 1.29
CA PHE A 88 -8.96 -12.31 0.28
C PHE A 88 -8.82 -13.34 -0.84
N ARG A 89 -9.10 -14.63 -0.59
CA ARG A 89 -8.86 -15.71 -1.54
C ARG A 89 -9.52 -15.52 -2.91
N ASP A 90 -10.67 -14.83 -2.95
CA ASP A 90 -11.43 -14.55 -4.18
C ASP A 90 -11.18 -13.12 -4.71
N ALA A 91 -10.31 -12.34 -4.05
CA ALA A 91 -9.91 -11.02 -4.50
C ALA A 91 -8.97 -11.12 -5.71
N ARG A 92 -9.03 -10.10 -6.58
CA ARG A 92 -8.14 -10.01 -7.73
C ARG A 92 -6.86 -9.29 -7.33
N ARG A 93 -5.76 -9.62 -8.00
CA ARG A 93 -4.49 -8.94 -7.77
C ARG A 93 -4.45 -7.59 -8.48
N CYS A 94 -3.74 -6.65 -7.90
CA CYS A 94 -3.47 -5.31 -8.45
C CYS A 94 -2.13 -4.80 -7.90
N LEU A 95 -1.64 -3.74 -8.52
CA LEU A 95 -0.52 -2.94 -7.99
C LEU A 95 -1.09 -1.72 -7.27
N VAL A 96 -0.59 -1.38 -6.09
CA VAL A 96 -0.88 -0.11 -5.42
C VAL A 96 0.37 0.76 -5.49
N ILE A 97 0.28 1.91 -6.16
CA ILE A 97 1.44 2.73 -6.51
C ILE A 97 1.84 3.60 -5.32
N ALA A 98 3.13 3.61 -5.01
CA ALA A 98 3.72 4.33 -3.90
C ALA A 98 5.16 4.75 -4.21
N ASP A 99 5.72 5.65 -3.38
CA ASP A 99 7.15 6.00 -3.37
C ASP A 99 7.79 5.85 -1.98
N GLY A 100 6.99 5.56 -0.95
CA GLY A 100 7.42 5.30 0.40
C GLY A 100 6.26 4.95 1.31
N PHE A 101 6.55 4.46 2.51
CA PHE A 101 5.54 4.20 3.52
C PHE A 101 6.04 4.58 4.90
N TYR A 102 5.11 4.70 5.85
CA TYR A 102 5.44 5.01 7.24
C TYR A 102 5.20 3.83 8.15
N GLU A 103 6.11 3.65 9.11
CA GLU A 103 5.94 2.80 10.28
C GLU A 103 6.45 3.51 11.54
N TRP A 104 5.91 3.11 12.68
CA TRP A 104 6.14 3.76 13.97
C TRP A 104 6.93 2.86 14.91
N GLU A 105 8.18 3.20 15.13
CA GLU A 105 9.01 2.55 16.14
C GLU A 105 8.47 2.85 17.55
N LYS A 106 8.23 1.78 18.32
CA LYS A 106 7.86 1.91 19.72
C LYS A 106 9.11 2.03 20.58
N ARG A 107 9.22 3.11 21.33
CA ARG A 107 10.30 3.36 22.29
C ARG A 107 9.75 3.36 23.71
N PRO A 108 10.31 2.57 24.62
CA PRO A 108 9.83 2.55 26.02
C PRO A 108 9.91 3.93 26.67
N GLY A 109 8.78 4.43 27.20
CA GLY A 109 8.73 5.73 27.88
C GLY A 109 8.74 6.97 26.97
N GLU A 110 8.75 6.79 25.64
CA GLU A 110 8.76 7.89 24.67
C GLU A 110 7.56 7.82 23.73
N PRO A 111 7.18 8.93 23.08
CA PRO A 111 6.29 8.89 21.93
C PRO A 111 6.90 8.03 20.82
N LYS A 112 6.04 7.37 20.06
CA LYS A 112 6.48 6.59 18.90
C LYS A 112 7.24 7.47 17.91
N GLN A 113 8.32 6.96 17.33
CA GLN A 113 9.07 7.63 16.27
C GLN A 113 8.56 7.17 14.92
N PRO A 114 7.97 8.05 14.08
CA PRO A 114 7.65 7.71 12.71
C PRO A 114 8.91 7.64 11.85
N TRP A 115 8.98 6.62 11.02
CA TRP A 115 10.01 6.39 10.00
C TRP A 115 9.35 6.43 8.63
N TRP A 116 9.94 7.17 7.69
CA TRP A 116 9.62 7.09 6.28
C TRP A 116 10.58 6.12 5.61
N ILE A 117 10.01 5.12 4.93
CA ILE A 117 10.72 3.96 4.38
C ILE A 117 10.47 3.92 2.88
N THR A 118 11.54 3.79 2.09
CA THR A 118 11.52 3.82 0.63
C THR A 118 12.30 2.66 0.04
N ARG A 119 12.27 2.53 -1.28
CA ARG A 119 13.30 1.77 -2.00
C ARG A 119 14.67 2.47 -1.84
N PRO A 120 15.79 1.73 -1.97
CA PRO A 120 17.14 2.34 -1.85
C PRO A 120 17.43 3.38 -2.94
N ASP A 121 16.85 3.20 -4.13
CA ASP A 121 16.98 4.07 -5.30
C ASP A 121 16.03 5.28 -5.27
N HIS A 122 15.10 5.32 -4.31
CA HIS A 122 14.03 6.32 -4.19
C HIS A 122 13.06 6.37 -5.39
N GLU A 123 13.09 5.37 -6.26
CA GLU A 123 12.17 5.27 -7.39
C GLU A 123 10.77 4.84 -6.92
N PRO A 124 9.71 5.24 -7.66
CA PRO A 124 8.36 4.77 -7.39
C PRO A 124 8.28 3.26 -7.61
N PHE A 125 7.44 2.62 -6.81
CA PHE A 125 7.26 1.18 -6.82
C PHE A 125 5.78 0.80 -6.63
N ALA A 126 5.49 -0.48 -6.77
CA ALA A 126 4.19 -1.02 -6.48
C ALA A 126 4.20 -1.88 -5.22
N PHE A 127 3.23 -1.66 -4.33
CA PHE A 127 2.85 -2.69 -3.37
C PHE A 127 2.02 -3.77 -4.06
N ALA A 128 2.23 -5.02 -3.69
CA ALA A 128 1.29 -6.09 -3.99
C ALA A 128 -0.08 -5.78 -3.35
N GLY A 129 -1.12 -5.74 -4.14
CA GLY A 129 -2.47 -5.44 -3.71
C GLY A 129 -3.48 -6.54 -4.06
N LEU A 130 -4.52 -6.63 -3.24
CA LEU A 130 -5.70 -7.46 -3.50
C LEU A 130 -6.92 -6.58 -3.55
N TRP A 131 -7.72 -6.64 -4.61
CA TRP A 131 -8.90 -5.80 -4.77
C TRP A 131 -10.18 -6.57 -5.02
N SER A 132 -11.29 -5.97 -4.63
CA SER A 132 -12.63 -6.50 -4.82
C SER A 132 -13.59 -5.41 -5.26
N SER A 133 -14.69 -5.83 -5.89
CA SER A 133 -15.80 -4.95 -6.27
C SER A 133 -17.06 -5.43 -5.55
N TRP A 134 -17.48 -4.69 -4.55
CA TRP A 134 -18.73 -4.91 -3.85
C TRP A 134 -19.85 -4.14 -4.54
N ARG A 135 -21.01 -4.78 -4.74
CA ARG A 135 -22.18 -4.17 -5.39
C ARG A 135 -23.32 -4.03 -4.40
N PRO A 136 -23.83 -2.81 -4.17
CA PRO A 136 -25.03 -2.61 -3.39
C PRO A 136 -26.26 -3.16 -4.14
N ALA A 137 -27.30 -3.53 -3.37
CA ALA A 137 -28.54 -4.10 -3.93
C ALA A 137 -29.41 -3.06 -4.67
N ASP A 138 -29.20 -1.78 -4.40
CA ASP A 138 -29.99 -0.65 -4.90
C ASP A 138 -29.51 -0.07 -6.26
N GLY A 139 -28.54 -0.73 -6.91
CA GLY A 139 -28.03 -0.32 -8.22
C GLY A 139 -27.08 0.89 -8.22
N VAL A 140 -26.64 1.33 -7.06
CA VAL A 140 -25.59 2.34 -6.90
C VAL A 140 -24.26 1.82 -7.47
N GLU A 141 -23.37 2.72 -7.87
CA GLU A 141 -22.04 2.39 -8.39
C GLU A 141 -21.29 1.41 -7.47
N PRO A 142 -20.65 0.38 -8.04
CA PRO A 142 -19.90 -0.60 -7.27
C PRO A 142 -18.76 0.04 -6.47
N LEU A 143 -18.64 -0.31 -5.20
CA LEU A 143 -17.49 0.05 -4.39
C LEU A 143 -16.30 -0.83 -4.75
N ARG A 144 -15.29 -0.24 -5.37
CA ARG A 144 -14.02 -0.89 -5.69
C ARG A 144 -13.02 -0.58 -4.59
N SER A 145 -12.47 -1.61 -3.98
CA SER A 145 -11.64 -1.46 -2.78
C SER A 145 -10.47 -2.41 -2.77
N VAL A 146 -9.40 -2.05 -2.05
CA VAL A 146 -8.11 -2.74 -2.06
C VAL A 146 -7.56 -2.95 -0.65
N ALA A 147 -6.84 -4.04 -0.45
CA ALA A 147 -5.95 -4.28 0.68
C ALA A 147 -4.52 -4.39 0.18
N ILE A 148 -3.55 -3.86 0.93
CA ILE A 148 -2.13 -4.02 0.67
C ILE A 148 -1.67 -5.35 1.27
N VAL A 149 -0.94 -6.15 0.49
CA VAL A 149 -0.35 -7.39 0.99
C VAL A 149 0.85 -7.06 1.87
N THR A 150 0.97 -7.77 2.98
CA THR A 150 2.08 -7.62 3.93
C THR A 150 2.78 -8.94 4.15
N THR A 151 4.08 -8.88 4.40
CA THR A 151 4.96 -10.00 4.73
C THR A 151 5.70 -9.76 6.05
N ALA A 152 6.47 -10.71 6.54
CA ALA A 152 7.38 -10.49 7.65
C ALA A 152 8.34 -9.34 7.32
N ALA A 153 8.70 -8.54 8.32
CA ALA A 153 9.67 -7.48 8.13
C ALA A 153 11.06 -8.06 7.79
N SER A 154 11.83 -7.36 6.95
CA SER A 154 13.25 -7.66 6.79
C SER A 154 14.00 -7.43 8.11
N GLU A 155 15.21 -7.98 8.22
CA GLU A 155 16.05 -7.79 9.41
C GLU A 155 16.28 -6.30 9.71
N GLN A 156 16.45 -5.48 8.66
CA GLN A 156 16.62 -4.04 8.78
C GLN A 156 15.41 -3.36 9.44
N LEU A 157 14.17 -3.79 9.13
CA LEU A 157 12.94 -3.15 9.61
C LEU A 157 12.38 -3.77 10.90
N ALA A 158 12.90 -4.93 11.33
CA ALA A 158 12.34 -5.69 12.45
C ALA A 158 12.31 -4.89 13.78
N HIS A 159 13.23 -3.91 13.96
CA HIS A 159 13.24 -3.05 15.15
C HIS A 159 12.12 -2.00 15.16
N VAL A 160 11.58 -1.64 13.99
CA VAL A 160 10.48 -0.69 13.84
C VAL A 160 9.13 -1.42 13.97
N HIS A 161 8.95 -2.48 13.18
CA HIS A 161 7.75 -3.29 13.16
C HIS A 161 8.04 -4.72 12.68
N ASP A 162 7.23 -5.71 13.12
CA ASP A 162 7.35 -7.12 12.74
C ASP A 162 6.82 -7.44 11.33
N ARG A 163 6.16 -6.49 10.68
CA ARG A 163 5.59 -6.63 9.33
C ARG A 163 5.98 -5.44 8.45
N MET A 164 6.06 -5.70 7.14
CA MET A 164 6.21 -4.67 6.12
C MET A 164 5.27 -4.94 4.93
N PRO A 165 4.90 -3.94 4.13
CA PRO A 165 4.19 -4.17 2.88
C PRO A 165 5.09 -4.93 1.90
N VAL A 166 4.49 -5.77 1.05
CA VAL A 166 5.20 -6.40 -0.05
C VAL A 166 5.46 -5.34 -1.13
N MET A 167 6.72 -4.96 -1.27
CA MET A 167 7.22 -4.05 -2.32
C MET A 167 7.69 -4.92 -3.48
N LEU A 168 6.94 -4.92 -4.57
CA LEU A 168 7.29 -5.73 -5.73
C LEU A 168 8.52 -5.16 -6.44
N ALA A 169 9.43 -6.04 -6.86
CA ALA A 169 10.44 -5.68 -7.83
C ALA A 169 9.77 -5.42 -9.20
N PRO A 170 10.29 -4.50 -10.03
CA PRO A 170 9.68 -4.20 -11.32
C PRO A 170 9.44 -5.44 -12.19
N GLU A 171 10.36 -6.39 -12.16
CA GLU A 171 10.30 -7.66 -12.90
C GLU A 171 9.21 -8.61 -12.40
N ALA A 172 8.75 -8.42 -11.18
CA ALA A 172 7.71 -9.22 -10.53
C ALA A 172 6.29 -8.68 -10.73
N GLU A 173 6.15 -7.44 -11.20
CA GLU A 173 4.86 -6.76 -11.31
C GLU A 173 3.92 -7.46 -12.29
N ASP A 174 4.43 -7.88 -13.46
CA ASP A 174 3.64 -8.60 -14.46
C ASP A 174 3.22 -9.98 -13.95
N ALA A 175 4.14 -10.73 -13.33
CA ALA A 175 3.83 -12.02 -12.73
C ALA A 175 2.79 -11.89 -11.60
N TRP A 176 2.85 -10.81 -10.80
CA TRP A 176 1.84 -10.54 -9.80
C TRP A 176 0.46 -10.29 -10.40
N LEU A 177 0.37 -9.61 -11.53
CA LEU A 177 -0.89 -9.31 -12.21
C LEU A 177 -1.44 -10.48 -13.02
N ASP A 178 -0.59 -11.38 -13.51
CA ASP A 178 -0.99 -12.51 -14.34
C ASP A 178 -1.82 -13.53 -13.55
N ARG A 179 -3.05 -13.77 -14.01
CA ARG A 179 -3.98 -14.69 -13.35
C ARG A 179 -3.51 -16.15 -13.41
N ALA A 180 -2.63 -16.48 -14.32
CA ALA A 180 -2.07 -17.82 -14.48
C ALA A 180 -0.92 -18.13 -13.53
N THR A 181 -0.37 -17.12 -12.83
CA THR A 181 0.73 -17.31 -11.86
C THR A 181 0.29 -18.25 -10.74
N GLU A 182 1.05 -19.30 -10.57
CA GLU A 182 0.77 -20.37 -9.61
C GLU A 182 0.88 -19.91 -8.15
N PRO A 183 0.12 -20.50 -7.22
CA PRO A 183 0.11 -20.11 -5.81
C PRO A 183 1.49 -20.11 -5.14
N ALA A 184 2.36 -21.04 -5.47
CA ALA A 184 3.71 -21.12 -4.91
C ALA A 184 4.56 -19.91 -5.33
N GLU A 185 4.54 -19.58 -6.61
CA GLU A 185 5.22 -18.42 -7.17
C GLU A 185 4.71 -17.10 -6.56
N LEU A 186 3.39 -16.96 -6.38
CA LEU A 186 2.81 -15.79 -5.73
C LEU A 186 3.35 -15.58 -4.30
N LEU A 187 3.61 -16.66 -3.56
CA LEU A 187 4.20 -16.56 -2.23
C LEU A 187 5.68 -16.16 -2.28
N GLU A 188 6.41 -16.63 -3.29
CA GLU A 188 7.81 -16.23 -3.51
C GLU A 188 7.91 -14.73 -3.85
N LEU A 189 6.99 -14.19 -4.67
CA LEU A 189 6.89 -12.76 -4.96
C LEU A 189 6.62 -11.91 -3.71
N CYS A 190 6.13 -12.50 -2.63
CA CYS A 190 5.87 -11.81 -1.35
C CYS A 190 7.09 -11.77 -0.43
N ALA A 191 8.29 -12.12 -0.88
CA ALA A 191 9.50 -11.98 -0.09
C ALA A 191 9.73 -10.51 0.35
N PRO A 192 10.26 -10.26 1.57
CA PRO A 192 10.56 -8.92 2.01
C PRO A 192 11.69 -8.30 1.17
N LEU A 193 11.61 -6.99 0.92
CA LEU A 193 12.74 -6.25 0.38
C LEU A 193 13.78 -6.08 1.49
N GLU A 194 14.96 -6.67 1.31
CA GLU A 194 16.00 -6.74 2.35
C GLU A 194 16.66 -5.39 2.64
N GLN A 195 16.82 -4.55 1.61
CA GLN A 195 17.46 -3.24 1.74
C GLN A 195 16.44 -2.14 1.44
N THR A 196 16.30 -1.20 2.35
CA THR A 196 15.40 -0.04 2.22
C THR A 196 16.13 1.25 2.60
N GLY A 197 15.71 2.36 1.99
CA GLY A 197 15.99 3.69 2.52
C GLY A 197 15.14 3.93 3.77
N MET A 198 15.71 4.52 4.82
CA MET A 198 14.98 4.83 6.05
C MET A 198 15.35 6.22 6.56
N ARG A 199 14.35 7.00 6.93
CA ARG A 199 14.54 8.33 7.53
C ARG A 199 13.53 8.56 8.64
N ALA A 200 13.99 8.98 9.82
CA ALA A 200 13.11 9.44 10.88
C ALA A 200 12.46 10.77 10.46
N VAL A 201 11.14 10.86 10.59
CA VAL A 201 10.36 12.06 10.24
C VAL A 201 9.66 12.64 11.47
N GLY A 202 9.21 13.90 11.32
CA GLY A 202 8.50 14.62 12.38
C GLY A 202 7.10 14.06 12.66
N ASP A 203 6.41 14.69 13.62
CA ASP A 203 5.13 14.23 14.12
C ASP A 203 3.93 14.65 13.25
N ALA A 204 4.12 15.48 12.22
CA ALA A 204 3.06 15.94 11.31
C ALA A 204 2.27 14.76 10.69
N VAL A 205 2.95 13.67 10.34
CA VAL A 205 2.36 12.46 9.79
C VAL A 205 1.38 11.73 10.73
N ASN A 206 1.37 12.05 12.03
CA ASN A 206 0.51 11.37 13.00
C ASN A 206 -0.98 11.71 12.81
N ASP A 207 -1.33 12.91 12.33
CA ASP A 207 -2.72 13.21 11.94
C ASP A 207 -2.99 12.70 10.51
N ALA A 208 -3.90 11.74 10.39
CA ALA A 208 -4.28 11.14 9.11
C ALA A 208 -4.93 12.13 8.12
N ARG A 209 -5.41 13.27 8.61
CA ARG A 209 -6.04 14.30 7.77
C ARG A 209 -5.04 15.32 7.25
N HIS A 210 -3.82 15.32 7.80
CA HIS A 210 -2.73 16.18 7.39
C HIS A 210 -1.94 15.50 6.26
N ASP A 211 -2.02 16.02 5.05
CA ASP A 211 -1.45 15.42 3.82
C ASP A 211 -0.62 16.47 3.07
N GLU A 212 0.37 17.03 3.77
CA GLU A 212 1.23 18.12 3.29
C GLU A 212 2.71 17.70 3.31
N ALA A 213 3.55 18.48 2.62
CA ALA A 213 4.96 18.14 2.42
C ALA A 213 5.78 18.02 3.71
N ASP A 214 5.36 18.70 4.78
CA ASP A 214 6.00 18.65 6.10
C ASP A 214 5.88 17.27 6.79
N CYS A 215 5.00 16.39 6.31
CA CYS A 215 4.99 14.97 6.71
C CYS A 215 6.34 14.28 6.43
N LEU A 216 7.10 14.78 5.46
CA LEU A 216 8.40 14.25 5.07
C LEU A 216 9.58 15.02 5.71
N GLU A 217 9.34 16.04 6.52
CA GLU A 217 10.43 16.73 7.19
C GLU A 217 11.15 15.82 8.18
N PRO A 218 12.49 15.87 8.24
CA PRO A 218 13.25 15.09 9.19
C PRO A 218 12.82 15.37 10.63
N ALA A 219 12.81 14.34 11.47
CA ALA A 219 12.59 14.51 12.90
C ALA A 219 13.67 15.44 13.49
N LEU A 220 13.25 16.44 14.24
CA LEU A 220 14.19 17.26 14.99
C LEU A 220 14.88 16.43 16.09
N PRO A 221 16.17 16.69 16.39
CA PRO A 221 16.82 16.08 17.54
C PRO A 221 16.01 16.34 18.81
N ARG A 222 15.57 15.29 19.49
CA ARG A 222 14.91 15.45 20.78
C ARG A 222 15.96 15.90 21.80
N LEU A 223 15.81 17.11 22.32
CA LEU A 223 16.60 17.57 23.46
C LEU A 223 16.20 16.73 24.67
N THR A 224 17.06 15.84 25.11
CA THR A 224 16.97 15.21 26.43
C THR A 224 17.29 16.32 27.45
N LEU A 225 16.25 16.83 28.11
CA LEU A 225 16.45 17.63 29.32
C LEU A 225 16.92 16.66 30.42
N PHE A 226 18.19 16.80 30.78
CA PHE A 226 18.78 16.13 31.94
C PHE A 226 18.27 16.75 33.23
#